data_9c15c85164ae0ed962f00a323057e292
#
_entry.id   9c15c85164ae0ed962f00a323057e292
#
_cell.length_a   1.000
_cell.length_b   1.000
_cell.length_c   1.000
_cell.angle_alpha   90.00
_cell.angle_beta   90.00
_cell.angle_gamma   90.00
#
_symmetry.space_group_name_H-M   'P 1'
#
loop_
_entity.id
_entity.type
_entity.pdbx_description
1 polymer ?
#
loop_
_entity_poly.entity_id
_entity_poly.type
_entity_poly.pdbx_seq_one_letter_code
_entity_poly.pdbx_strand_id
1 'polypeptide(L)'
;MRHWLAAFLALCLGFAAHADGERAGDFDYYVMSLGWSSNWCVLEGDARGDDQCDARHNFTFTLHGLWPQHEAGWPSYCRTAERDPSRGESEAMADIMGGAGLAWYQWKKHGRCAGLSAKAYYAAMRRAYGTVIIPPIFAKVSKDLKVPASVIQDAFLQSNPGLQPDMITVTCDRGMIQEARICLTTDLKFRKCAGDVVRDCTLKNAILGAVR
;
A
#
# COMPACT_ATOMS: atom_id res chain seq x y z
N MET A 1 -30.27 -5.24 69.50
CA MET A 1 -30.31 -4.79 68.06
C MET A 1 -28.99 -5.19 67.40
N ARG A 2 -29.00 -6.27 66.62
CA ARG A 2 -27.79 -6.83 65.97
C ARG A 2 -27.88 -6.49 64.48
N HIS A 3 -27.00 -5.59 63.99
CA HIS A 3 -26.87 -5.20 62.60
C HIS A 3 -26.03 -6.25 61.85
N TRP A 4 -26.59 -6.92 60.91
CA TRP A 4 -25.93 -7.82 59.96
C TRP A 4 -25.47 -6.96 58.77
N LEU A 5 -24.17 -6.76 58.62
CA LEU A 5 -23.56 -6.21 57.42
C LEU A 5 -23.28 -7.35 56.45
N ALA A 6 -24.08 -7.44 55.39
CA ALA A 6 -23.83 -8.33 54.29
C ALA A 6 -22.80 -7.70 53.34
N ALA A 7 -21.59 -8.23 53.30
CA ALA A 7 -20.56 -7.84 52.35
C ALA A 7 -20.85 -8.52 50.98
N PHE A 8 -21.22 -7.73 50.00
CA PHE A 8 -21.28 -8.17 48.59
C PHE A 8 -19.88 -8.22 48.02
N LEU A 9 -19.35 -9.42 47.80
CA LEU A 9 -18.10 -9.66 47.09
C LEU A 9 -18.43 -9.65 45.57
N ALA A 10 -18.17 -8.49 44.92
CA ALA A 10 -18.29 -8.40 43.45
C ALA A 10 -17.13 -9.16 42.81
N LEU A 11 -17.42 -10.32 42.23
CA LEU A 11 -16.49 -11.10 41.45
C LEU A 11 -16.31 -10.42 40.06
N CYS A 12 -15.28 -9.58 39.93
CA CYS A 12 -14.86 -9.05 38.62
C CYS A 12 -14.26 -10.20 37.81
N LEU A 13 -15.07 -10.85 36.97
CA LEU A 13 -14.58 -11.71 35.89
C LEU A 13 -13.88 -10.80 34.86
N GLY A 14 -12.58 -10.63 35.02
CA GLY A 14 -11.74 -10.03 33.99
C GLY A 14 -11.73 -10.91 32.77
N PHE A 15 -12.49 -10.54 31.72
CA PHE A 15 -12.27 -11.08 30.39
C PHE A 15 -10.88 -10.66 29.98
N ALA A 16 -9.92 -11.61 29.95
CA ALA A 16 -8.66 -11.41 29.27
C ALA A 16 -9.00 -11.17 27.80
N ALA A 17 -8.96 -9.90 27.37
CA ALA A 17 -8.94 -9.58 25.95
C ALA A 17 -7.66 -10.21 25.39
N HIS A 18 -7.78 -11.38 24.80
CA HIS A 18 -6.74 -11.91 23.94
C HIS A 18 -6.67 -10.94 22.77
N ALA A 19 -5.65 -10.10 22.75
CA ALA A 19 -5.21 -9.47 21.53
C ALA A 19 -4.62 -10.57 20.66
N ASP A 20 -5.49 -11.40 20.06
CA ASP A 20 -5.12 -12.27 18.96
C ASP A 20 -4.72 -11.31 17.84
N GLY A 21 -3.41 -11.19 17.57
CA GLY A 21 -2.94 -10.49 16.38
C GLY A 21 -3.60 -11.13 15.18
N GLU A 22 -3.95 -10.30 14.20
CA GLU A 22 -4.63 -10.74 12.99
C GLU A 22 -3.93 -11.94 12.36
N ARG A 23 -4.72 -12.84 11.79
CA ARG A 23 -4.26 -14.14 11.32
C ARG A 23 -3.60 -13.99 9.95
N ALA A 24 -2.36 -14.49 9.81
CA ALA A 24 -1.70 -14.56 8.52
C ALA A 24 -2.48 -15.46 7.54
N GLY A 25 -2.68 -15.00 6.31
CA GLY A 25 -3.42 -15.72 5.26
C GLY A 25 -4.94 -15.53 5.30
N ASP A 26 -5.47 -14.79 6.27
CA ASP A 26 -6.88 -14.45 6.37
C ASP A 26 -7.11 -13.05 5.79
N PHE A 27 -7.50 -12.99 4.53
CA PHE A 27 -7.82 -11.76 3.79
C PHE A 27 -8.55 -12.09 2.48
N ASP A 28 -9.27 -11.12 1.91
CA ASP A 28 -10.13 -11.35 0.76
C ASP A 28 -9.46 -11.03 -0.58
N TYR A 29 -8.60 -10.00 -0.63
CA TYR A 29 -7.99 -9.51 -1.85
C TYR A 29 -6.73 -8.66 -1.56
N TYR A 30 -6.07 -8.18 -2.61
CA TYR A 30 -4.94 -7.25 -2.50
C TYR A 30 -5.27 -5.85 -3.00
N VAL A 31 -4.70 -4.85 -2.35
CA VAL A 31 -4.49 -3.52 -2.92
C VAL A 31 -3.03 -3.39 -3.31
N MET A 32 -2.75 -3.19 -4.60
CA MET A 32 -1.45 -2.77 -5.07
C MET A 32 -1.39 -1.24 -5.07
N SER A 33 -0.48 -0.67 -4.31
CA SER A 33 -0.26 0.78 -4.25
C SER A 33 0.98 1.17 -5.04
N LEU A 34 0.81 2.12 -5.95
CA LEU A 34 1.86 2.71 -6.78
C LEU A 34 2.01 4.18 -6.38
N GLY A 35 3.14 4.55 -5.80
CA GLY A 35 3.44 5.92 -5.37
C GLY A 35 4.08 6.74 -6.48
N TRP A 36 3.63 8.00 -6.67
CA TRP A 36 4.34 8.93 -7.56
C TRP A 36 5.63 9.40 -6.90
N SER A 37 6.76 8.90 -7.38
CA SER A 37 8.06 9.02 -6.72
C SER A 37 8.46 10.48 -6.47
N SER A 38 8.34 11.36 -7.46
CA SER A 38 8.75 12.76 -7.32
C SER A 38 8.00 13.51 -6.22
N ASN A 39 6.68 13.31 -6.10
CA ASN A 39 5.90 13.96 -5.05
C ASN A 39 6.23 13.39 -3.66
N TRP A 40 6.41 12.07 -3.56
CA TRP A 40 6.83 11.47 -2.32
C TRP A 40 8.20 12.01 -1.87
N CYS A 41 9.14 12.19 -2.81
CA CYS A 41 10.43 12.78 -2.52
C CYS A 41 10.31 14.21 -1.96
N VAL A 42 9.51 15.07 -2.59
CA VAL A 42 9.26 16.44 -2.10
C VAL A 42 8.62 16.42 -0.70
N LEU A 43 7.67 15.52 -0.46
CA LEU A 43 6.90 15.49 0.78
C LEU A 43 7.68 14.86 1.94
N GLU A 44 8.51 13.85 1.67
CA GLU A 44 9.09 12.99 2.71
C GLU A 44 10.55 12.57 2.43
N GLY A 45 10.82 12.13 1.19
CA GLY A 45 12.05 11.40 0.87
C GLY A 45 13.29 12.25 0.93
N ASP A 46 13.23 13.49 0.42
CA ASP A 46 14.37 14.42 0.41
C ASP A 46 14.85 14.75 1.83
N ALA A 47 13.92 14.98 2.75
CA ALA A 47 14.24 15.25 4.16
C ALA A 47 14.91 14.04 4.86
N ARG A 48 14.74 12.84 4.32
CA ARG A 48 15.30 11.59 4.84
C ARG A 48 16.59 11.18 4.12
N GLY A 49 16.94 11.84 3.03
CA GLY A 49 18.04 11.43 2.15
C GLY A 49 17.81 10.06 1.55
N ASP A 50 16.55 9.76 1.15
CA ASP A 50 16.18 8.44 0.64
C ASP A 50 16.71 8.22 -0.76
N ASP A 51 17.32 7.05 -1.00
CA ASP A 51 17.93 6.67 -2.29
C ASP A 51 16.93 6.73 -3.45
N GLN A 52 15.63 6.50 -3.20
CA GLN A 52 14.59 6.63 -4.21
C GLN A 52 14.58 8.03 -4.86
N CYS A 53 15.03 9.05 -4.14
CA CYS A 53 14.99 10.45 -4.58
C CYS A 53 16.21 10.87 -5.39
N ASP A 54 17.19 9.99 -5.58
CA ASP A 54 18.32 10.26 -6.44
C ASP A 54 17.87 10.35 -7.91
N ALA A 55 18.18 11.47 -8.56
CA ALA A 55 17.81 11.76 -9.95
C ALA A 55 18.32 10.72 -10.98
N ARG A 56 19.27 9.86 -10.59
CA ARG A 56 19.74 8.77 -11.46
C ARG A 56 18.64 7.76 -11.80
N HIS A 57 17.63 7.63 -10.97
CA HIS A 57 16.63 6.57 -11.11
C HIS A 57 15.53 6.89 -12.12
N ASN A 58 15.22 8.19 -12.33
CA ASN A 58 14.11 8.62 -13.20
C ASN A 58 12.78 7.90 -12.88
N PHE A 59 12.53 7.62 -11.60
CA PHE A 59 11.33 6.91 -11.19
C PHE A 59 10.07 7.73 -11.45
N THR A 60 9.06 7.05 -12.00
CA THR A 60 7.69 7.54 -12.14
C THR A 60 6.83 6.99 -10.99
N PHE A 61 5.90 6.08 -11.28
CA PHE A 61 5.20 5.32 -10.27
C PHE A 61 6.04 4.12 -9.83
N THR A 62 6.42 4.09 -8.55
CA THR A 62 7.09 2.95 -7.92
C THR A 62 6.10 2.13 -7.10
N LEU A 63 6.40 0.85 -6.92
CA LEU A 63 5.59 -0.01 -6.06
C LEU A 63 5.76 0.41 -4.59
N HIS A 64 4.71 0.97 -3.99
CA HIS A 64 4.71 1.21 -2.54
C HIS A 64 4.46 -0.08 -1.77
N GLY A 65 3.52 -0.91 -2.20
CA GLY A 65 3.26 -2.19 -1.56
C GLY A 65 2.13 -2.99 -2.22
N LEU A 66 1.98 -4.23 -1.76
CA LEU A 66 0.89 -5.13 -2.09
C LEU A 66 0.20 -5.53 -0.78
N TRP A 67 -0.93 -4.94 -0.49
CA TRP A 67 -1.55 -4.99 0.82
C TRP A 67 -2.72 -5.96 0.88
N PRO A 68 -2.67 -7.03 1.71
CA PRO A 68 -3.86 -7.82 2.02
C PRO A 68 -4.98 -6.92 2.56
N GLN A 69 -6.21 -7.16 2.10
CA GLN A 69 -7.40 -6.41 2.48
C GLN A 69 -8.55 -7.35 2.79
N HIS A 70 -9.44 -6.96 3.70
CA HIS A 70 -10.78 -7.49 3.81
C HIS A 70 -11.77 -6.65 2.99
N GLU A 71 -13.00 -7.14 2.78
CA GLU A 71 -14.06 -6.31 2.18
C GLU A 71 -14.37 -5.07 3.04
N ALA A 72 -14.00 -5.08 4.32
CA ALA A 72 -14.01 -3.96 5.23
C ALA A 72 -12.78 -4.00 6.14
N GLY A 73 -11.87 -3.02 6.00
CA GLY A 73 -10.62 -2.95 6.73
C GLY A 73 -9.49 -3.80 6.14
N TRP A 74 -8.41 -3.91 6.88
CA TRP A 74 -7.20 -4.61 6.43
C TRP A 74 -6.41 -5.17 7.62
N PRO A 75 -5.80 -6.37 7.47
CA PRO A 75 -4.90 -6.91 8.48
C PRO A 75 -3.53 -6.21 8.43
N SER A 76 -2.91 -6.04 9.58
CA SER A 76 -1.57 -5.47 9.68
C SER A 76 -0.75 -6.09 10.79
N TYR A 77 0.57 -6.16 10.59
CA TYR A 77 1.53 -6.70 11.56
C TYR A 77 1.19 -8.11 12.07
N CYS A 78 0.62 -8.96 11.21
CA CYS A 78 0.17 -10.29 11.57
C CYS A 78 1.30 -11.13 12.17
N ARG A 79 0.95 -12.02 13.10
CA ARG A 79 1.88 -13.02 13.62
C ARG A 79 2.10 -14.09 12.55
N THR A 80 3.34 -14.44 12.31
CA THR A 80 3.75 -15.49 11.38
C THR A 80 4.93 -16.26 11.92
N ALA A 81 5.04 -17.53 11.57
CA ALA A 81 6.23 -18.34 11.81
C ALA A 81 7.28 -18.18 10.70
N GLU A 82 6.93 -17.47 9.62
CA GLU A 82 7.85 -17.21 8.52
C GLU A 82 8.99 -16.28 8.94
N ARG A 83 10.20 -16.57 8.45
CA ARG A 83 11.34 -15.71 8.73
C ARG A 83 11.21 -14.37 7.99
N ASP A 84 11.73 -13.33 8.59
CA ASP A 84 11.88 -12.02 7.93
C ASP A 84 12.85 -12.14 6.73
N PRO A 85 12.66 -11.32 5.68
CA PRO A 85 13.55 -11.32 4.53
C PRO A 85 14.98 -10.93 4.97
N SER A 86 15.97 -11.51 4.33
CA SER A 86 17.34 -11.06 4.43
C SER A 86 17.49 -9.66 3.81
N ARG A 87 18.61 -8.99 4.13
CA ARG A 87 18.97 -7.72 3.53
C ARG A 87 19.01 -7.82 2.00
N GLY A 88 19.69 -8.85 1.46
CA GLY A 88 19.78 -9.03 0.00
C GLY A 88 18.42 -9.31 -0.67
N GLU A 89 17.49 -10.02 0.00
CA GLU A 89 16.14 -10.20 -0.51
C GLU A 89 15.39 -8.85 -0.59
N SER A 90 15.56 -7.97 0.40
CA SER A 90 14.96 -6.63 0.38
C SER A 90 15.65 -5.69 -0.63
N GLU A 91 16.98 -5.74 -0.76
CA GLU A 91 17.75 -4.98 -1.75
C GLU A 91 17.32 -5.35 -3.19
N ALA A 92 17.02 -6.64 -3.43
CA ALA A 92 16.52 -7.10 -4.72
C ALA A 92 15.16 -6.50 -5.12
N MET A 93 14.46 -5.78 -4.24
CA MET A 93 13.19 -5.10 -4.54
C MET A 93 13.38 -3.61 -4.86
N ALA A 94 14.58 -3.05 -4.72
CA ALA A 94 14.85 -1.63 -4.85
C ALA A 94 14.56 -1.08 -6.25
N ASP A 95 14.72 -1.90 -7.29
CA ASP A 95 14.47 -1.55 -8.69
C ASP A 95 13.01 -1.17 -8.98
N ILE A 96 12.04 -1.72 -8.24
CA ILE A 96 10.62 -1.40 -8.39
C ILE A 96 10.03 -0.62 -7.22
N MET A 97 10.70 -0.61 -6.07
CA MET A 97 10.22 0.03 -4.83
C MET A 97 11.02 1.26 -4.43
N GLY A 98 12.16 1.54 -5.08
CA GLY A 98 13.04 2.64 -4.76
C GLY A 98 14.04 2.35 -3.63
N GLY A 99 13.77 1.39 -2.73
CA GLY A 99 14.70 1.09 -1.65
C GLY A 99 14.39 -0.18 -0.86
N ALA A 100 15.44 -0.80 -0.33
CA ALA A 100 15.37 -2.00 0.50
C ALA A 100 14.61 -1.78 1.83
N GLY A 101 14.74 -0.58 2.39
CA GLY A 101 14.07 -0.20 3.64
C GLY A 101 12.56 -0.24 3.51
N LEU A 102 12.01 0.26 2.39
CA LEU A 102 10.59 0.20 2.09
C LEU A 102 10.14 -1.26 1.95
N ALA A 103 10.86 -2.08 1.19
CA ALA A 103 10.53 -3.49 1.00
C ALA A 103 10.44 -4.24 2.33
N TRP A 104 11.43 -4.04 3.21
CA TRP A 104 11.43 -4.65 4.54
C TRP A 104 10.26 -4.17 5.41
N TYR A 105 9.96 -2.86 5.39
CA TYR A 105 8.82 -2.29 6.12
C TYR A 105 7.49 -2.88 5.61
N GLN A 106 7.31 -2.98 4.29
CA GLN A 106 6.11 -3.55 3.69
C GLN A 106 5.91 -5.02 4.05
N TRP A 107 6.99 -5.79 4.12
CA TRP A 107 6.92 -7.16 4.66
C TRP A 107 6.42 -7.16 6.10
N LYS A 108 7.02 -6.36 6.98
CA LYS A 108 6.66 -6.31 8.41
C LYS A 108 5.20 -5.95 8.62
N LYS A 109 4.70 -4.97 7.90
CA LYS A 109 3.36 -4.42 8.10
C LYS A 109 2.29 -5.24 7.37
N HIS A 110 2.53 -5.62 6.13
CA HIS A 110 1.55 -6.21 5.24
C HIS A 110 1.89 -7.63 4.80
N GLY A 111 3.15 -7.88 4.44
CA GLY A 111 3.58 -9.16 3.89
C GLY A 111 3.36 -10.34 4.83
N ARG A 112 3.60 -10.14 6.11
CA ARG A 112 3.30 -11.15 7.14
C ARG A 112 1.84 -11.59 7.15
N CYS A 113 0.92 -10.70 6.74
CA CYS A 113 -0.50 -10.99 6.68
C CYS A 113 -0.90 -11.79 5.43
N ALA A 114 -0.04 -11.89 4.42
CA ALA A 114 -0.36 -12.61 3.20
C ALA A 114 -0.34 -14.15 3.35
N GLY A 115 0.11 -14.68 4.50
CA GLY A 115 0.24 -16.13 4.71
C GLY A 115 1.31 -16.80 3.84
N LEU A 116 2.27 -16.00 3.35
CA LEU A 116 3.36 -16.42 2.47
C LEU A 116 4.71 -16.24 3.17
N SER A 117 5.72 -16.99 2.73
CA SER A 117 7.11 -16.64 3.11
C SER A 117 7.51 -15.29 2.52
N ALA A 118 8.51 -14.61 3.11
CA ALA A 118 9.00 -13.33 2.61
C ALA A 118 9.40 -13.38 1.14
N LYS A 119 10.09 -14.44 0.73
CA LYS A 119 10.46 -14.67 -0.68
C LYS A 119 9.25 -14.81 -1.59
N ALA A 120 8.23 -15.57 -1.17
CA ALA A 120 7.01 -15.75 -1.96
C ALA A 120 6.17 -14.46 -2.02
N TYR A 121 6.13 -13.68 -0.95
CA TYR A 121 5.47 -12.37 -0.93
C TYR A 121 6.16 -11.37 -1.87
N TYR A 122 7.49 -11.26 -1.84
CA TYR A 122 8.22 -10.40 -2.77
C TYR A 122 8.04 -10.85 -4.24
N ALA A 123 7.99 -12.15 -4.48
CA ALA A 123 7.65 -12.66 -5.81
C ALA A 123 6.20 -12.29 -6.21
N ALA A 124 5.24 -12.31 -5.28
CA ALA A 124 3.87 -11.86 -5.54
C ALA A 124 3.83 -10.35 -5.84
N MET A 125 4.57 -9.52 -5.10
CA MET A 125 4.71 -8.09 -5.36
C MET A 125 5.25 -7.82 -6.78
N ARG A 126 6.29 -8.52 -7.20
CA ARG A 126 6.84 -8.39 -8.56
C ARG A 126 5.84 -8.81 -9.64
N ARG A 127 5.14 -9.92 -9.42
CA ARG A 127 4.08 -10.35 -10.35
C ARG A 127 2.96 -9.32 -10.44
N ALA A 128 2.47 -8.82 -9.28
CA ALA A 128 1.43 -7.79 -9.25
C ALA A 128 1.88 -6.52 -10.00
N TYR A 129 3.10 -6.06 -9.74
CA TYR A 129 3.66 -4.90 -10.45
C TYR A 129 3.76 -5.14 -11.96
N GLY A 130 4.15 -6.35 -12.37
CA GLY A 130 4.24 -6.74 -13.79
C GLY A 130 2.90 -6.95 -14.48
N THR A 131 1.76 -7.07 -13.76
CA THR A 131 0.42 -7.16 -14.37
C THR A 131 -0.13 -5.81 -14.79
N VAL A 132 0.44 -4.71 -14.29
CA VAL A 132 -0.02 -3.35 -14.57
C VAL A 132 0.98 -2.62 -15.43
N ILE A 133 0.50 -2.08 -16.54
CA ILE A 133 1.29 -1.19 -17.40
C ILE A 133 1.23 0.22 -16.79
N ILE A 134 2.36 0.71 -16.30
CA ILE A 134 2.50 2.12 -15.94
C ILE A 134 2.46 2.94 -17.23
N PRO A 135 1.49 3.89 -17.39
CA PRO A 135 1.34 4.63 -18.63
C PRO A 135 2.63 5.34 -19.06
N PRO A 136 3.14 5.09 -20.27
CA PRO A 136 4.42 5.65 -20.74
C PRO A 136 4.45 7.18 -20.77
N ILE A 137 3.28 7.82 -20.80
CA ILE A 137 3.16 9.28 -20.77
C ILE A 137 3.77 9.88 -19.51
N PHE A 138 3.75 9.16 -18.38
CA PHE A 138 4.30 9.65 -17.12
C PHE A 138 5.83 9.84 -17.16
N ALA A 139 6.55 9.06 -17.95
CA ALA A 139 7.99 9.26 -18.14
C ALA A 139 8.33 10.58 -18.88
N LYS A 140 7.34 11.23 -19.49
CA LYS A 140 7.49 12.49 -20.22
C LYS A 140 7.17 13.73 -19.38
N VAL A 141 6.85 13.57 -18.10
CA VAL A 141 6.52 14.69 -17.19
C VAL A 141 7.81 15.38 -16.79
N SER A 142 8.21 16.39 -17.58
CA SER A 142 9.47 17.15 -17.41
C SER A 142 9.32 18.45 -16.62
N LYS A 143 8.10 18.81 -16.22
CA LYS A 143 7.78 19.96 -15.36
C LYS A 143 6.56 19.64 -14.51
N ASP A 144 6.40 20.35 -13.41
CA ASP A 144 5.21 20.21 -12.56
C ASP A 144 3.94 20.54 -13.35
N LEU A 145 2.97 19.65 -13.26
CA LEU A 145 1.66 19.80 -13.86
C LEU A 145 0.59 19.95 -12.77
N LYS A 146 -0.40 20.77 -13.03
CA LYS A 146 -1.63 20.86 -12.21
C LYS A 146 -2.74 20.19 -12.96
N VAL A 147 -3.17 19.02 -12.48
CA VAL A 147 -4.17 18.18 -13.15
C VAL A 147 -5.21 17.65 -12.16
N PRO A 148 -6.45 17.40 -12.61
CA PRO A 148 -7.36 16.57 -11.83
C PRO A 148 -6.80 15.15 -11.66
N ALA A 149 -7.05 14.51 -10.52
CA ALA A 149 -6.62 13.13 -10.29
C ALA A 149 -7.23 12.13 -11.29
N SER A 150 -8.40 12.44 -11.83
CA SER A 150 -9.03 11.64 -12.89
C SER A 150 -8.16 11.49 -14.14
N VAL A 151 -7.32 12.47 -14.46
CA VAL A 151 -6.38 12.37 -15.61
C VAL A 151 -5.37 11.24 -15.39
N ILE A 152 -4.94 11.03 -14.14
CA ILE A 152 -4.05 9.92 -13.79
C ILE A 152 -4.80 8.58 -13.93
N GLN A 153 -6.01 8.52 -13.37
CA GLN A 153 -6.87 7.34 -13.48
C GLN A 153 -7.14 6.97 -14.95
N ASP A 154 -7.55 7.94 -15.77
CA ASP A 154 -7.83 7.74 -17.19
C ASP A 154 -6.60 7.20 -17.96
N ALA A 155 -5.39 7.70 -17.65
CA ALA A 155 -4.17 7.21 -18.25
C ALA A 155 -3.93 5.71 -17.91
N PHE A 156 -4.17 5.31 -16.66
CA PHE A 156 -4.08 3.90 -16.26
C PHE A 156 -5.15 3.04 -16.96
N LEU A 157 -6.40 3.51 -17.03
CA LEU A 157 -7.49 2.79 -17.70
C LEU A 157 -7.19 2.57 -19.19
N GLN A 158 -6.67 3.58 -19.88
CA GLN A 158 -6.31 3.49 -21.31
C GLN A 158 -5.14 2.52 -21.55
N SER A 159 -4.20 2.43 -20.61
CA SER A 159 -3.01 1.58 -20.79
C SER A 159 -3.23 0.13 -20.34
N ASN A 160 -4.29 -0.17 -19.58
CA ASN A 160 -4.53 -1.47 -18.98
C ASN A 160 -5.88 -2.05 -19.40
N PRO A 161 -5.95 -2.80 -20.51
CA PRO A 161 -7.18 -3.48 -20.92
C PRO A 161 -7.74 -4.37 -19.82
N GLY A 162 -9.02 -4.21 -19.48
CA GLY A 162 -9.70 -4.94 -18.40
C GLY A 162 -9.72 -4.22 -17.06
N LEU A 163 -8.90 -3.19 -16.85
CA LEU A 163 -9.03 -2.31 -15.67
C LEU A 163 -10.27 -1.41 -15.84
N GLN A 164 -11.12 -1.34 -14.83
CA GLN A 164 -12.33 -0.52 -14.82
C GLN A 164 -12.22 0.60 -13.78
N PRO A 165 -13.02 1.69 -13.88
CA PRO A 165 -12.96 2.82 -12.95
C PRO A 165 -13.16 2.47 -11.48
N ASP A 166 -13.92 1.43 -11.18
CA ASP A 166 -14.18 0.95 -9.81
C ASP A 166 -13.11 -0.02 -9.28
N MET A 167 -12.04 -0.27 -10.04
CA MET A 167 -10.92 -1.14 -9.70
C MET A 167 -9.64 -0.35 -9.35
N ILE A 168 -9.68 0.97 -9.48
CA ILE A 168 -8.55 1.87 -9.22
C ILE A 168 -9.05 3.13 -8.48
N THR A 169 -8.25 3.63 -7.56
CA THR A 169 -8.45 4.94 -6.92
C THR A 169 -7.14 5.73 -6.94
N VAL A 170 -7.21 7.03 -7.15
CA VAL A 170 -6.04 7.92 -7.14
C VAL A 170 -6.12 8.85 -5.94
N THR A 171 -5.15 8.79 -5.05
CA THR A 171 -5.12 9.57 -3.82
C THR A 171 -4.24 10.81 -3.96
N CYS A 172 -4.48 11.81 -3.10
CA CYS A 172 -3.64 12.99 -2.94
C CYS A 172 -3.20 13.15 -1.49
N ASP A 173 -2.03 13.74 -1.31
CA ASP A 173 -1.55 14.24 -0.04
C ASP A 173 -1.02 15.68 -0.21
N ARG A 174 -1.38 16.58 0.71
CA ARG A 174 -0.91 17.98 0.73
C ARG A 174 -1.00 18.70 -0.63
N GLY A 175 -2.06 18.42 -1.40
CA GLY A 175 -2.29 19.03 -2.72
C GLY A 175 -1.55 18.36 -3.88
N MET A 176 -0.86 17.26 -3.65
CA MET A 176 -0.07 16.52 -4.64
C MET A 176 -0.69 15.14 -4.90
N ILE A 177 -0.58 14.64 -6.13
CA ILE A 177 -0.88 13.24 -6.47
C ILE A 177 0.04 12.35 -5.63
N GLN A 178 -0.57 11.43 -4.88
CA GLN A 178 0.17 10.55 -3.98
C GLN A 178 0.32 9.14 -4.57
N GLU A 179 -0.78 8.44 -4.76
CA GLU A 179 -0.79 7.04 -5.15
C GLU A 179 -1.90 6.73 -6.15
N ALA A 180 -1.64 5.78 -7.03
CA ALA A 180 -2.65 5.00 -7.73
C ALA A 180 -2.77 3.63 -7.03
N ARG A 181 -3.93 3.31 -6.47
CA ARG A 181 -4.21 2.05 -5.79
C ARG A 181 -5.10 1.20 -6.67
N ILE A 182 -4.65 0.00 -7.01
CA ILE A 182 -5.35 -0.93 -7.88
C ILE A 182 -5.71 -2.18 -7.09
N CYS A 183 -6.98 -2.57 -7.15
CA CYS A 183 -7.48 -3.74 -6.43
C CYS A 183 -7.33 -4.99 -7.28
N LEU A 184 -6.75 -6.03 -6.67
CA LEU A 184 -6.43 -7.30 -7.30
C LEU A 184 -7.01 -8.46 -6.48
N THR A 185 -7.51 -9.48 -7.14
CA THR A 185 -7.85 -10.75 -6.49
C THR A 185 -6.60 -11.39 -5.89
N THR A 186 -6.74 -12.43 -5.09
CA THR A 186 -5.61 -13.19 -4.53
C THR A 186 -4.75 -13.85 -5.61
N ASP A 187 -5.29 -14.10 -6.81
CA ASP A 187 -4.58 -14.57 -8.00
C ASP A 187 -4.12 -13.43 -8.92
N LEU A 188 -4.13 -12.19 -8.41
CA LEU A 188 -3.57 -10.97 -9.05
C LEU A 188 -4.30 -10.51 -10.32
N LYS A 189 -5.59 -10.80 -10.46
CA LYS A 189 -6.44 -10.23 -11.52
C LYS A 189 -7.15 -8.97 -11.02
N PHE A 190 -7.46 -8.06 -11.91
CA PHE A 190 -8.23 -6.86 -11.57
C PHE A 190 -9.57 -7.21 -10.94
N ARG A 191 -9.95 -6.49 -9.90
CA ARG A 191 -11.24 -6.62 -9.24
C ARG A 191 -11.74 -5.27 -8.74
N LYS A 192 -13.03 -5.15 -8.53
CA LYS A 192 -13.64 -3.98 -7.89
C LYS A 192 -13.04 -3.76 -6.48
N CYS A 193 -12.74 -2.50 -6.17
CA CYS A 193 -12.29 -2.09 -4.84
C CYS A 193 -13.46 -2.08 -3.84
N ALA A 194 -13.17 -2.45 -2.60
CA ALA A 194 -14.10 -2.23 -1.50
C ALA A 194 -14.24 -0.74 -1.16
N GLY A 195 -15.36 -0.35 -0.55
CA GLY A 195 -15.70 1.06 -0.36
C GLY A 195 -14.74 1.83 0.55
N ASP A 196 -14.06 1.17 1.46
CA ASP A 196 -13.07 1.78 2.36
C ASP A 196 -11.71 2.04 1.69
N VAL A 197 -11.42 1.37 0.57
CA VAL A 197 -10.23 1.60 -0.25
C VAL A 197 -10.41 2.78 -1.20
N VAL A 198 -11.64 2.98 -1.71
CA VAL A 198 -11.95 4.07 -2.64
C VAL A 198 -11.81 5.42 -1.92
N ARG A 199 -10.74 6.14 -2.25
CA ARG A 199 -10.40 7.45 -1.67
C ARG A 199 -9.93 8.40 -2.75
N ASP A 200 -10.79 8.62 -3.74
CA ASP A 200 -10.44 9.47 -4.88
C ASP A 200 -10.16 10.91 -4.46
N CYS A 201 -9.04 11.40 -4.93
CA CYS A 201 -8.68 12.80 -4.80
C CYS A 201 -9.66 13.66 -5.61
N THR A 202 -10.33 14.59 -4.94
CA THR A 202 -11.33 15.49 -5.55
C THR A 202 -10.74 16.80 -6.06
N LEU A 203 -9.43 17.01 -5.89
CA LEU A 203 -8.76 18.24 -6.34
C LEU A 203 -8.76 18.33 -7.87
N LYS A 204 -9.10 19.52 -8.38
CA LYS A 204 -9.08 19.81 -9.82
C LYS A 204 -7.68 20.20 -10.34
N ASN A 205 -6.78 20.52 -9.43
CA ASN A 205 -5.45 21.07 -9.71
C ASN A 205 -4.37 20.45 -8.81
N ALA A 206 -4.48 19.15 -8.55
CA ALA A 206 -3.44 18.43 -7.82
C ALA A 206 -2.10 18.48 -8.58
N ILE A 207 -1.02 18.62 -7.86
CA ILE A 207 0.32 18.69 -8.47
C ILE A 207 0.80 17.27 -8.80
N LEU A 208 1.16 17.05 -10.06
CA LEU A 208 1.98 15.93 -10.50
C LEU A 208 3.39 16.51 -10.78
N GLY A 209 4.33 16.27 -9.86
CA GLY A 209 5.69 16.79 -9.93
C GLY A 209 6.47 16.20 -11.12
N ALA A 210 7.42 16.96 -11.64
CA ALA A 210 8.31 16.47 -12.70
C ALA A 210 9.07 15.21 -12.29
N VAL A 211 9.31 14.32 -13.24
CA VAL A 211 10.22 13.17 -13.06
C VAL A 211 11.62 13.73 -12.80
N ARG A 212 12.31 13.15 -11.83
CA ARG A 212 13.65 13.56 -11.42
C ARG A 212 14.72 12.70 -12.05
#